data_4ee3717d8095857cfdbb6e134c6874b9
#
_entry.id   4ee3717d8095857cfdbb6e134c6874b9
#
_cell.length_a   1.000
_cell.length_b   1.000
_cell.length_c   1.000
_cell.angle_alpha   90.00
_cell.angle_beta   90.00
_cell.angle_gamma   90.00
#
_symmetry.space_group_name_H-M   'P 1'
#
loop_
_entity.id
_entity.type
_entity.pdbx_description
1 polymer ?
#
loop_
_entity_poly.entity_id
_entity_poly.type
_entity_poly.pdbx_seq_one_letter_code
_entity_poly.pdbx_strand_id
1 'polypeptide(L)'
;LNTFIKKIKAKSMFSRPRILICCPTNITPVEKNAIKEAAERTGGRKVYIEEEPKVAAIGAGMDISKPAANMVIDIGGGTTDIAVLSLNGIVYSESIKLAGNTFDTDIIKYIKNKYKLLIGEVTAEQVKIKIGTVSTKEKEKKMEVRGRDLLTGLPKTITVTSNEIKEAIKDSAEMIVHAAKLVLEKIEPELAADIIDKGIVLTGGGALLDGLDKLIEKEIKVPTKVAESPLTCVAEGTGIILDNLI
;
A
#
# COMPACT_ATOMS: atom_id res chain seq x y z
N LEU A 1 -14.43 -14.94 1.64
CA LEU A 1 -13.71 -16.08 1.05
C LEU A 1 -14.66 -17.04 0.34
N ASN A 2 -15.67 -17.59 1.02
CA ASN A 2 -16.65 -18.52 0.43
C ASN A 2 -17.29 -18.00 -0.88
N THR A 3 -17.63 -16.71 -0.92
CA THR A 3 -18.23 -16.08 -2.10
C THR A 3 -17.28 -16.07 -3.28
N PHE A 4 -15.99 -15.78 -3.05
CA PHE A 4 -14.98 -15.79 -4.11
C PHE A 4 -14.70 -17.20 -4.63
N ILE A 5 -14.53 -18.18 -3.73
CA ILE A 5 -14.32 -19.59 -4.10
C ILE A 5 -15.50 -20.11 -4.95
N LYS A 6 -16.74 -19.73 -4.62
CA LYS A 6 -17.92 -20.08 -5.42
C LYS A 6 -17.91 -19.40 -6.79
N LYS A 7 -17.55 -18.10 -6.87
CA LYS A 7 -17.51 -17.35 -8.13
C LYS A 7 -16.51 -17.92 -9.13
N ILE A 8 -15.31 -18.31 -8.67
CA ILE A 8 -14.27 -18.89 -9.53
C ILE A 8 -14.47 -20.37 -9.81
N LYS A 9 -15.57 -20.99 -9.31
CA LYS A 9 -15.88 -22.41 -9.45
C LYS A 9 -14.72 -23.35 -9.05
N ALA A 10 -13.87 -22.90 -8.13
CA ALA A 10 -12.68 -23.63 -7.68
C ALA A 10 -13.01 -24.89 -6.86
N LYS A 11 -14.27 -25.08 -6.47
CA LYS A 11 -14.73 -26.23 -5.69
C LYS A 11 -15.46 -27.21 -6.59
N SER A 12 -14.82 -28.35 -6.85
CA SER A 12 -15.44 -29.53 -7.49
C SER A 12 -15.68 -30.60 -6.44
N MET A 13 -16.56 -31.58 -6.73
CA MET A 13 -16.82 -32.72 -5.86
C MET A 13 -15.57 -33.57 -5.60
N PHE A 14 -14.57 -33.51 -6.48
CA PHE A 14 -13.32 -34.27 -6.43
C PHE A 14 -12.06 -33.41 -6.21
N SER A 15 -12.18 -32.08 -6.19
CA SER A 15 -11.04 -31.17 -6.08
C SER A 15 -11.28 -30.10 -5.01
N ARG A 16 -10.32 -29.94 -4.09
CA ARG A 16 -10.31 -28.85 -3.12
C ARG A 16 -9.19 -27.90 -3.47
N PRO A 17 -9.44 -26.58 -3.49
CA PRO A 17 -8.41 -25.59 -3.84
C PRO A 17 -7.28 -25.54 -2.80
N ARG A 18 -6.08 -25.23 -3.26
CA ARG A 18 -5.03 -24.68 -2.41
C ARG A 18 -5.29 -23.19 -2.26
N ILE A 19 -5.05 -22.65 -1.09
CA ILE A 19 -5.32 -21.25 -0.78
C ILE A 19 -4.05 -20.67 -0.20
N LEU A 20 -3.58 -19.56 -0.78
CA LEU A 20 -2.56 -18.72 -0.21
C LEU A 20 -3.21 -17.39 0.19
N ILE A 21 -2.92 -16.95 1.42
CA ILE A 21 -3.43 -15.70 1.98
C ILE A 21 -2.24 -14.86 2.40
N CYS A 22 -2.26 -13.59 2.01
CA CYS A 22 -1.29 -12.61 2.46
C CYS A 22 -1.79 -11.93 3.72
N CYS A 23 -0.88 -11.60 4.62
CA CYS A 23 -1.17 -10.87 5.84
C CYS A 23 -0.07 -9.84 6.11
N PRO A 24 -0.39 -8.74 6.79
CA PRO A 24 0.60 -7.78 7.26
C PRO A 24 1.65 -8.43 8.16
N THR A 25 2.85 -7.84 8.22
CA THR A 25 3.96 -8.40 9.01
C THR A 25 3.73 -8.33 10.51
N ASN A 26 2.86 -7.44 10.99
CA ASN A 26 2.62 -7.17 12.41
C ASN A 26 1.47 -7.97 13.04
N ILE A 27 0.93 -8.99 12.34
CA ILE A 27 -0.14 -9.82 12.92
C ILE A 27 0.39 -10.78 13.97
N THR A 28 -0.40 -11.01 15.00
CA THR A 28 -0.09 -11.97 16.06
C THR A 28 -0.22 -13.43 15.58
N PRO A 29 0.47 -14.40 16.23
CA PRO A 29 0.28 -15.82 15.94
C PRO A 29 -1.18 -16.29 16.07
N VAL A 30 -1.93 -15.69 16.99
CA VAL A 30 -3.36 -16.00 17.20
C VAL A 30 -4.19 -15.57 15.99
N GLU A 31 -3.97 -14.34 15.51
CA GLU A 31 -4.63 -13.82 14.31
C GLU A 31 -4.26 -14.63 13.06
N LYS A 32 -2.97 -15.00 12.92
CA LYS A 32 -2.48 -15.86 11.84
C LYS A 32 -3.20 -17.21 11.82
N ASN A 33 -3.35 -17.85 12.99
CA ASN A 33 -4.09 -19.08 13.13
C ASN A 33 -5.59 -18.91 12.83
N ALA A 34 -6.22 -17.84 13.30
CA ALA A 34 -7.61 -17.56 13.01
C ALA A 34 -7.89 -17.37 11.50
N ILE A 35 -7.00 -16.69 10.78
CA ILE A 35 -7.06 -16.55 9.31
C ILE A 35 -6.95 -17.92 8.65
N LYS A 36 -6.01 -18.77 9.09
CA LYS A 36 -5.80 -20.12 8.56
C LYS A 36 -7.03 -20.99 8.76
N GLU A 37 -7.56 -21.07 9.98
CA GLU A 37 -8.79 -21.81 10.28
C GLU A 37 -9.99 -21.32 9.48
N ALA A 38 -10.17 -20.00 9.36
CA ALA A 38 -11.24 -19.43 8.57
C ALA A 38 -11.15 -19.86 7.09
N ALA A 39 -9.93 -19.94 6.54
CA ALA A 39 -9.69 -20.41 5.18
C ALA A 39 -9.93 -21.92 5.03
N GLU A 40 -9.48 -22.74 5.97
CA GLU A 40 -9.70 -24.19 5.99
C GLU A 40 -11.19 -24.54 6.05
N ARG A 41 -11.98 -23.82 6.86
CA ARG A 41 -13.46 -23.98 6.94
C ARG A 41 -14.16 -23.70 5.61
N THR A 42 -13.53 -22.95 4.68
CA THR A 42 -14.10 -22.74 3.33
C THR A 42 -13.92 -23.95 2.40
N GLY A 43 -13.23 -24.99 2.86
CA GLY A 43 -12.99 -26.23 2.13
C GLY A 43 -11.69 -26.26 1.34
N GLY A 44 -10.73 -25.42 1.71
CA GLY A 44 -9.36 -25.50 1.19
C GLY A 44 -8.69 -26.84 1.54
N ARG A 45 -7.92 -27.41 0.57
CA ARG A 45 -7.14 -28.63 0.80
C ARG A 45 -5.90 -28.34 1.64
N LYS A 46 -5.24 -27.23 1.36
CA LYS A 46 -4.05 -26.74 2.03
C LYS A 46 -4.06 -25.23 2.03
N VAL A 47 -3.83 -24.61 3.17
CA VAL A 47 -3.79 -23.16 3.36
C VAL A 47 -2.37 -22.74 3.69
N TYR A 48 -1.86 -21.81 2.92
CA TYR A 48 -0.56 -21.17 3.12
C TYR A 48 -0.80 -19.72 3.55
N ILE A 49 0.08 -19.21 4.37
CA ILE A 49 0.07 -17.81 4.79
C ILE A 49 1.46 -17.23 4.52
N GLU A 50 1.51 -16.15 3.79
CA GLU A 50 2.73 -15.41 3.50
C GLU A 50 2.56 -13.94 3.93
N GLU A 51 3.68 -13.28 4.15
CA GLU A 51 3.71 -11.88 4.54
C GLU A 51 3.57 -10.97 3.31
N GLU A 52 2.70 -9.98 3.42
CA GLU A 52 2.26 -9.12 2.32
C GLU A 52 3.43 -8.45 1.56
N PRO A 53 4.44 -7.83 2.23
CA PRO A 53 5.53 -7.18 1.51
C PRO A 53 6.44 -8.17 0.77
N LYS A 54 6.60 -9.40 1.26
CA LYS A 54 7.33 -10.45 0.53
C LYS A 54 6.62 -10.81 -0.77
N VAL A 55 5.31 -10.99 -0.68
CA VAL A 55 4.48 -11.31 -1.84
C VAL A 55 4.44 -10.14 -2.82
N ALA A 56 4.33 -8.91 -2.32
CA ALA A 56 4.37 -7.69 -3.14
C ALA A 56 5.69 -7.57 -3.91
N ALA A 57 6.83 -7.85 -3.26
CA ALA A 57 8.14 -7.83 -3.89
C ALA A 57 8.25 -8.85 -5.04
N ILE A 58 7.78 -10.08 -4.82
CA ILE A 58 7.77 -11.14 -5.86
C ILE A 58 6.87 -10.72 -7.03
N GLY A 59 5.67 -10.19 -6.75
CA GLY A 59 4.75 -9.72 -7.79
C GLY A 59 5.25 -8.48 -8.54
N ALA A 60 6.09 -7.66 -7.91
CA ALA A 60 6.81 -6.56 -8.55
C ALA A 60 8.01 -7.02 -9.39
N GLY A 61 8.25 -8.35 -9.50
CA GLY A 61 9.36 -8.91 -10.28
C GLY A 61 10.73 -8.77 -9.62
N MET A 62 10.79 -8.55 -8.30
CA MET A 62 12.06 -8.47 -7.58
C MET A 62 12.65 -9.85 -7.35
N ASP A 63 13.93 -10.03 -7.68
CA ASP A 63 14.67 -11.27 -7.37
C ASP A 63 15.17 -11.22 -5.91
N ILE A 64 14.36 -11.75 -5.01
CA ILE A 64 14.68 -11.82 -3.58
C ILE A 64 15.42 -13.10 -3.18
N SER A 65 15.71 -14.00 -4.13
CA SER A 65 16.38 -15.29 -3.87
C SER A 65 17.88 -15.14 -3.59
N LYS A 66 18.49 -14.08 -4.08
CA LYS A 66 19.92 -13.83 -3.96
C LYS A 66 20.31 -13.29 -2.58
N PRO A 67 21.58 -13.49 -2.17
CA PRO A 67 22.11 -12.95 -0.91
C PRO A 67 22.44 -11.45 -1.07
N ALA A 68 21.45 -10.66 -1.48
CA ALA A 68 21.55 -9.23 -1.64
C ALA A 68 20.20 -8.58 -1.28
N ALA A 69 20.26 -7.49 -0.52
CA ALA A 69 19.07 -6.86 0.00
C ALA A 69 18.21 -6.21 -1.10
N ASN A 70 16.91 -6.30 -0.91
CA ASN A 70 15.89 -5.65 -1.72
C ASN A 70 14.91 -4.95 -0.77
N MET A 71 14.54 -3.71 -1.05
CA MET A 71 13.58 -2.96 -0.25
C MET A 71 12.29 -2.71 -1.01
N VAL A 72 11.18 -3.05 -0.38
CA VAL A 72 9.83 -2.78 -0.88
C VAL A 72 9.05 -1.95 0.13
N ILE A 73 8.24 -1.03 -0.37
CA ILE A 73 7.26 -0.27 0.43
C ILE A 73 5.90 -0.52 -0.20
N ASP A 74 5.07 -1.31 0.46
CA ASP A 74 3.71 -1.60 0.02
C ASP A 74 2.73 -0.67 0.73
N ILE A 75 2.14 0.25 -0.03
CA ILE A 75 1.25 1.28 0.48
C ILE A 75 -0.19 0.92 0.10
N GLY A 76 -0.86 0.23 0.99
CA GLY A 76 -2.24 -0.21 0.80
C GLY A 76 -3.30 0.87 1.09
N GLY A 77 -4.49 0.43 1.46
CA GLY A 77 -5.56 1.32 1.93
C GLY A 77 -5.41 1.69 3.41
N GLY A 78 -5.13 0.72 4.27
CA GLY A 78 -5.07 0.88 5.73
C GLY A 78 -3.69 0.87 6.33
N THR A 79 -2.74 0.17 5.72
CA THR A 79 -1.36 0.00 6.20
C THR A 79 -0.34 0.33 5.13
N THR A 80 0.82 0.76 5.57
CA THR A 80 2.05 0.79 4.78
C THR A 80 3.02 -0.20 5.40
N ASP A 81 3.38 -1.21 4.64
CA ASP A 81 4.29 -2.28 5.02
C ASP A 81 5.63 -2.08 4.32
N ILE A 82 6.67 -1.90 5.10
CA ILE A 82 8.04 -1.63 4.62
C ILE A 82 8.88 -2.83 4.97
N ALA A 83 9.54 -3.43 4.00
CA ALA A 83 10.37 -4.60 4.25
C ALA A 83 11.67 -4.60 3.46
N VAL A 84 12.69 -5.14 4.09
CA VAL A 84 13.97 -5.51 3.47
C VAL A 84 14.04 -7.02 3.38
N LEU A 85 14.26 -7.53 2.18
CA LEU A 85 14.22 -8.94 1.85
C LEU A 85 15.57 -9.40 1.27
N SER A 86 15.98 -10.60 1.65
CA SER A 86 17.13 -11.31 1.10
C SER A 86 16.94 -12.82 1.29
N LEU A 87 17.50 -13.65 0.39
CA LEU A 87 17.45 -15.13 0.49
C LEU A 87 16.04 -15.69 0.72
N ASN A 88 15.03 -15.13 0.01
CA ASN A 88 13.61 -15.46 0.12
C ASN A 88 12.97 -15.20 1.51
N GLY A 89 13.65 -14.48 2.39
CA GLY A 89 13.18 -14.12 3.72
C GLY A 89 13.06 -12.61 3.92
N ILE A 90 12.28 -12.21 4.91
CA ILE A 90 12.27 -10.84 5.43
C ILE A 90 13.39 -10.72 6.45
N VAL A 91 14.32 -9.80 6.22
CA VAL A 91 15.42 -9.47 7.13
C VAL A 91 14.94 -8.52 8.21
N TYR A 92 14.24 -7.48 7.79
CA TYR A 92 13.63 -6.51 8.68
C TYR A 92 12.36 -5.96 8.06
N SER A 93 11.35 -5.68 8.87
CA SER A 93 10.12 -5.05 8.42
C SER A 93 9.51 -4.15 9.48
N GLU A 94 8.77 -3.16 9.02
CA GLU A 94 7.95 -2.25 9.82
C GLU A 94 6.59 -2.09 9.15
N SER A 95 5.53 -2.04 9.94
CA SER A 95 4.17 -1.81 9.45
C SER A 95 3.54 -0.67 10.21
N ILE A 96 3.08 0.35 9.50
CA ILE A 96 2.41 1.52 10.07
C ILE A 96 0.96 1.59 9.60
N LYS A 97 0.07 2.01 10.49
CA LYS A 97 -1.37 2.23 10.19
C LYS A 97 -1.59 3.60 9.56
N LEU A 98 -0.88 3.86 8.47
CA LEU A 98 -0.95 5.08 7.70
C LEU A 98 -0.81 4.72 6.22
N ALA A 99 -1.83 5.00 5.41
CA ALA A 99 -1.88 4.64 4.00
C ALA A 99 -2.98 5.43 3.26
N GLY A 100 -3.52 4.91 2.17
CA GLY A 100 -4.51 5.57 1.31
C GLY A 100 -5.70 6.18 2.04
N ASN A 101 -6.27 5.48 3.02
CA ASN A 101 -7.43 5.96 3.79
C ASN A 101 -7.07 7.11 4.73
N THR A 102 -5.82 7.18 5.18
CA THR A 102 -5.34 8.32 5.99
C THR A 102 -5.30 9.58 5.15
N PHE A 103 -4.79 9.49 3.92
CA PHE A 103 -4.82 10.63 2.98
C PHE A 103 -6.26 11.10 2.71
N ASP A 104 -7.22 10.19 2.55
CA ASP A 104 -8.63 10.55 2.38
C ASP A 104 -9.17 11.29 3.60
N THR A 105 -8.84 10.81 4.78
CA THR A 105 -9.22 11.45 6.06
C THR A 105 -8.62 12.85 6.19
N ASP A 106 -7.38 13.03 5.80
CA ASP A 106 -6.70 14.33 5.86
C ASP A 106 -7.32 15.32 4.86
N ILE A 107 -7.69 14.87 3.66
CA ILE A 107 -8.42 15.67 2.68
C ILE A 107 -9.77 16.08 3.23
N ILE A 108 -10.53 15.17 3.85
CA ILE A 108 -11.82 15.47 4.48
C ILE A 108 -11.65 16.54 5.55
N LYS A 109 -10.66 16.39 6.44
CA LYS A 109 -10.37 17.35 7.51
C LYS A 109 -10.00 18.71 6.95
N TYR A 110 -9.14 18.76 5.94
CA TYR A 110 -8.70 20.00 5.29
C TYR A 110 -9.87 20.75 4.69
N ILE A 111 -10.69 20.10 3.87
CA ILE A 111 -11.86 20.69 3.22
C ILE A 111 -12.88 21.15 4.26
N LYS A 112 -13.13 20.35 5.30
CA LYS A 112 -14.00 20.73 6.41
C LYS A 112 -13.51 22.00 7.11
N ASN A 113 -12.23 22.07 7.40
CA ASN A 113 -11.67 23.19 8.16
C ASN A 113 -11.62 24.49 7.34
N LYS A 114 -11.17 24.40 6.09
CA LYS A 114 -10.97 25.56 5.22
C LYS A 114 -12.27 26.07 4.61
N TYR A 115 -13.10 25.19 4.08
CA TYR A 115 -14.29 25.55 3.31
C TYR A 115 -15.61 25.40 4.06
N LYS A 116 -15.55 24.86 5.31
CA LYS A 116 -16.72 24.50 6.10
C LYS A 116 -17.68 23.57 5.31
N LEU A 117 -17.10 22.69 4.47
CA LEU A 117 -17.83 21.76 3.62
C LEU A 117 -17.59 20.33 4.13
N LEU A 118 -18.67 19.58 4.35
CA LEU A 118 -18.60 18.16 4.67
C LEU A 118 -18.68 17.34 3.38
N ILE A 119 -17.66 16.52 3.15
CA ILE A 119 -17.58 15.54 2.05
C ILE A 119 -17.46 14.13 2.62
N GLY A 120 -17.83 13.11 1.82
CA GLY A 120 -17.66 11.71 2.18
C GLY A 120 -16.33 11.12 1.69
N GLU A 121 -16.00 9.92 2.19
CA GLU A 121 -14.75 9.18 1.87
C GLU A 121 -14.58 8.97 0.35
N VAL A 122 -15.64 8.54 -0.35
CA VAL A 122 -15.61 8.33 -1.81
C VAL A 122 -15.23 9.62 -2.56
N THR A 123 -15.72 10.77 -2.10
CA THR A 123 -15.38 12.07 -2.70
C THR A 123 -13.91 12.42 -2.44
N ALA A 124 -13.43 12.19 -1.22
CA ALA A 124 -12.04 12.44 -0.85
C ALA A 124 -11.07 11.55 -1.64
N GLU A 125 -11.38 10.26 -1.78
CA GLU A 125 -10.61 9.33 -2.62
C GLU A 125 -10.56 9.79 -4.09
N GLN A 126 -11.68 10.26 -4.65
CA GLN A 126 -11.68 10.82 -6.01
C GLN A 126 -10.81 12.06 -6.14
N VAL A 127 -10.81 12.93 -5.14
CA VAL A 127 -9.93 14.12 -5.08
C VAL A 127 -8.48 13.69 -5.03
N LYS A 128 -8.11 12.76 -4.15
CA LYS A 128 -6.78 12.16 -4.05
C LYS A 128 -6.30 11.61 -5.39
N ILE A 129 -7.12 10.77 -6.04
CA ILE A 129 -6.76 10.11 -7.31
C ILE A 129 -6.58 11.13 -8.44
N LYS A 130 -7.46 12.14 -8.54
CA LYS A 130 -7.47 13.05 -9.68
C LYS A 130 -6.45 14.19 -9.58
N ILE A 131 -6.30 14.76 -8.39
CA ILE A 131 -5.48 15.97 -8.18
C ILE A 131 -4.52 15.87 -7.00
N GLY A 132 -4.52 14.74 -6.25
CA GLY A 132 -3.58 14.51 -5.15
C GLY A 132 -2.14 14.47 -5.65
N THR A 133 -1.25 15.16 -4.95
CA THR A 133 0.19 15.19 -5.24
C THR A 133 0.96 15.54 -3.97
N VAL A 134 2.19 15.06 -3.86
CA VAL A 134 3.16 15.51 -2.85
C VAL A 134 4.30 16.31 -3.47
N SER A 135 4.31 16.45 -4.80
CA SER A 135 5.30 17.23 -5.54
C SER A 135 4.83 18.67 -5.81
N THR A 136 5.78 19.55 -6.06
CA THR A 136 5.46 20.91 -6.57
C THR A 136 5.45 20.85 -8.09
N LYS A 137 4.31 21.19 -8.69
CA LYS A 137 4.15 21.21 -10.15
C LYS A 137 4.03 22.64 -10.67
N GLU A 138 4.56 22.87 -11.88
CA GLU A 138 4.42 24.16 -12.57
C GLU A 138 2.95 24.46 -12.89
N LYS A 139 2.16 23.45 -13.22
CA LYS A 139 0.74 23.60 -13.56
C LYS A 139 -0.16 23.00 -12.48
N GLU A 140 -0.87 23.87 -11.78
CA GLU A 140 -1.84 23.48 -10.76
C GLU A 140 -3.07 22.83 -11.39
N LYS A 141 -3.46 21.65 -10.87
CA LYS A 141 -4.72 21.00 -11.23
C LYS A 141 -5.85 21.53 -10.33
N LYS A 142 -7.07 21.59 -10.88
CA LYS A 142 -8.28 22.02 -10.15
C LYS A 142 -9.39 20.99 -10.31
N MET A 143 -10.22 20.84 -9.27
CA MET A 143 -11.37 19.94 -9.28
C MET A 143 -12.54 20.56 -8.52
N GLU A 144 -13.75 20.47 -9.09
CA GLU A 144 -14.98 20.78 -8.39
C GLU A 144 -15.35 19.67 -7.42
N VAL A 145 -15.67 20.04 -6.20
CA VAL A 145 -16.07 19.14 -5.10
C VAL A 145 -17.40 19.59 -4.56
N ARG A 146 -18.32 18.64 -4.41
CA ARG A 146 -19.68 18.88 -3.90
C ARG A 146 -19.82 18.24 -2.53
N GLY A 147 -20.49 18.95 -1.64
CA GLY A 147 -20.74 18.49 -0.28
C GLY A 147 -21.85 19.27 0.40
N ARG A 148 -21.96 19.10 1.71
CA ARG A 148 -22.92 19.84 2.55
C ARG A 148 -22.19 20.96 3.29
N ASP A 149 -22.66 22.18 3.09
CA ASP A 149 -22.19 23.34 3.84
C ASP A 149 -22.54 23.19 5.32
N LEU A 150 -21.56 23.32 6.20
CA LEU A 150 -21.73 23.12 7.65
C LEU A 150 -22.47 24.30 8.33
N LEU A 151 -22.52 25.44 7.70
CA LEU A 151 -23.18 26.63 8.27
C LEU A 151 -24.68 26.66 7.91
N THR A 152 -25.00 26.34 6.67
CA THR A 152 -26.38 26.43 6.15
C THR A 152 -27.09 25.08 6.10
N GLY A 153 -26.34 23.96 6.13
CA GLY A 153 -26.86 22.60 5.94
C GLY A 153 -27.19 22.26 4.49
N LEU A 154 -27.04 23.20 3.55
CA LEU A 154 -27.43 23.04 2.15
C LEU A 154 -26.31 22.46 1.29
N PRO A 155 -26.64 21.86 0.11
CA PRO A 155 -25.62 21.47 -0.86
C PRO A 155 -24.80 22.67 -1.36
N LYS A 156 -23.48 22.49 -1.47
CA LYS A 156 -22.55 23.51 -1.93
C LYS A 156 -21.46 22.87 -2.80
N THR A 157 -21.02 23.60 -3.80
CA THR A 157 -19.89 23.25 -4.66
C THR A 157 -18.74 24.22 -4.40
N ILE A 158 -17.53 23.68 -4.30
CA ILE A 158 -16.28 24.44 -4.19
C ILE A 158 -15.30 23.94 -5.26
N THR A 159 -14.29 24.75 -5.55
CA THR A 159 -13.13 24.33 -6.35
C THR A 159 -11.94 24.14 -5.42
N VAL A 160 -11.32 23.00 -5.47
CA VAL A 160 -10.07 22.66 -4.75
C VAL A 160 -8.93 22.51 -5.73
N THR A 161 -7.71 22.75 -5.27
CA THR A 161 -6.51 22.73 -6.09
C THR A 161 -5.52 21.65 -5.63
N SER A 162 -4.63 21.22 -6.53
CA SER A 162 -3.60 20.23 -6.19
C SER A 162 -2.63 20.70 -5.10
N ASN A 163 -2.37 22.03 -5.02
CA ASN A 163 -1.53 22.60 -3.97
C ASN A 163 -2.20 22.51 -2.59
N GLU A 164 -3.52 22.69 -2.53
CA GLU A 164 -4.29 22.52 -1.30
C GLU A 164 -4.31 21.08 -0.85
N ILE A 165 -4.45 20.14 -1.79
CA ILE A 165 -4.41 18.70 -1.45
C ILE A 165 -3.01 18.29 -1.00
N LYS A 166 -1.96 18.83 -1.63
CA LYS A 166 -0.58 18.62 -1.17
C LYS A 166 -0.40 19.10 0.28
N GLU A 167 -0.91 20.27 0.62
CA GLU A 167 -0.86 20.79 2.00
C GLU A 167 -1.60 19.85 2.96
N ALA A 168 -2.78 19.34 2.55
CA ALA A 168 -3.61 18.47 3.36
C ALA A 168 -2.93 17.15 3.74
N ILE A 169 -2.20 16.52 2.80
CA ILE A 169 -1.63 15.18 2.97
C ILE A 169 -0.13 15.17 3.30
N LYS A 170 0.49 16.33 3.39
CA LYS A 170 1.94 16.49 3.57
C LYS A 170 2.47 15.70 4.76
N ASP A 171 1.89 15.92 5.93
CA ASP A 171 2.37 15.32 7.17
C ASP A 171 2.30 13.79 7.12
N SER A 172 1.21 13.24 6.59
CA SER A 172 1.05 11.80 6.41
C SER A 172 2.06 11.22 5.41
N ALA A 173 2.36 11.92 4.32
CA ALA A 173 3.38 11.49 3.37
C ALA A 173 4.80 11.52 3.99
N GLU A 174 5.12 12.56 4.76
CA GLU A 174 6.39 12.66 5.48
C GLU A 174 6.56 11.55 6.54
N MET A 175 5.47 11.12 7.19
CA MET A 175 5.51 9.98 8.12
C MET A 175 5.85 8.66 7.43
N ILE A 176 5.38 8.41 6.21
CA ILE A 176 5.79 7.23 5.42
C ILE A 176 7.29 7.28 5.12
N VAL A 177 7.80 8.44 4.69
CA VAL A 177 9.24 8.64 4.45
C VAL A 177 10.05 8.39 5.72
N HIS A 178 9.58 8.90 6.85
CA HIS A 178 10.27 8.69 8.14
C HIS A 178 10.31 7.21 8.52
N ALA A 179 9.21 6.48 8.37
CA ALA A 179 9.18 5.04 8.63
C ALA A 179 10.16 4.28 7.73
N ALA A 180 10.27 4.65 6.44
CA ALA A 180 11.25 4.05 5.54
C ALA A 180 12.70 4.34 5.95
N LYS A 181 13.00 5.54 6.45
CA LYS A 181 14.32 5.88 7.02
C LYS A 181 14.64 5.00 8.23
N LEU A 182 13.70 4.84 9.15
CA LEU A 182 13.88 4.00 10.34
C LEU A 182 14.18 2.55 10.00
N VAL A 183 13.58 2.01 8.94
CA VAL A 183 13.90 0.65 8.46
C VAL A 183 15.34 0.56 7.99
N LEU A 184 15.82 1.53 7.20
CA LEU A 184 17.21 1.56 6.72
C LEU A 184 18.21 1.73 7.87
N GLU A 185 17.87 2.43 8.94
CA GLU A 185 18.71 2.60 10.12
C GLU A 185 18.84 1.31 10.97
N LYS A 186 17.91 0.36 10.81
CA LYS A 186 17.84 -0.88 11.58
C LYS A 186 18.52 -2.07 10.95
N ILE A 187 18.88 -1.99 9.68
CA ILE A 187 19.55 -3.06 8.94
C ILE A 187 21.06 -2.90 8.98
N GLU A 188 21.77 -3.99 8.69
CA GLU A 188 23.23 -4.00 8.59
C GLU A 188 23.71 -3.10 7.43
N PRO A 189 24.88 -2.42 7.57
CA PRO A 189 25.42 -1.51 6.56
C PRO A 189 25.57 -2.12 5.16
N GLU A 190 25.93 -3.40 5.09
CA GLU A 190 26.09 -4.14 3.83
C GLU A 190 24.75 -4.27 3.09
N LEU A 191 23.67 -4.52 3.82
CA LEU A 191 22.33 -4.58 3.26
C LEU A 191 21.84 -3.20 2.80
N ALA A 192 22.19 -2.16 3.55
CA ALA A 192 21.88 -0.78 3.14
C ALA A 192 22.61 -0.39 1.86
N ALA A 193 23.88 -0.83 1.68
CA ALA A 193 24.63 -0.62 0.45
C ALA A 193 23.95 -1.28 -0.77
N ASP A 194 23.50 -2.52 -0.63
CA ASP A 194 22.73 -3.21 -1.67
C ASP A 194 21.47 -2.43 -2.10
N ILE A 195 20.78 -1.82 -1.13
CA ILE A 195 19.57 -1.05 -1.40
C ILE A 195 19.90 0.26 -2.13
N ILE A 196 21.02 0.89 -1.85
CA ILE A 196 21.48 2.07 -2.60
C ILE A 196 21.66 1.74 -4.08
N ASP A 197 22.22 0.57 -4.39
CA ASP A 197 22.49 0.15 -5.76
C ASP A 197 21.21 -0.31 -6.50
N LYS A 198 20.32 -1.05 -5.81
CA LYS A 198 19.11 -1.62 -6.42
C LYS A 198 17.91 -0.68 -6.41
N GLY A 199 17.87 0.24 -5.46
CA GLY A 199 16.76 1.14 -5.24
C GLY A 199 15.63 0.52 -4.41
N ILE A 200 14.61 1.34 -4.16
CA ILE A 200 13.38 1.00 -3.44
C ILE A 200 12.25 0.83 -4.45
N VAL A 201 11.43 -0.21 -4.27
CA VAL A 201 10.23 -0.44 -5.10
C VAL A 201 8.99 -0.13 -4.29
N LEU A 202 8.11 0.71 -4.85
CA LEU A 202 6.81 1.04 -4.27
C LEU A 202 5.73 0.17 -4.89
N THR A 203 4.88 -0.42 -4.05
CA THR A 203 3.72 -1.24 -4.42
C THR A 203 2.46 -0.74 -3.70
N GLY A 204 1.32 -1.34 -4.03
CA GLY A 204 0.03 -0.93 -3.48
C GLY A 204 -0.58 0.31 -4.15
N GLY A 205 -1.85 0.56 -3.84
CA GLY A 205 -2.59 1.68 -4.45
C GLY A 205 -2.07 3.06 -4.06
N GLY A 206 -1.52 3.19 -2.85
CA GLY A 206 -0.92 4.44 -2.36
C GLY A 206 0.36 4.83 -3.08
N ALA A 207 1.08 3.88 -3.68
CA ALA A 207 2.24 4.14 -4.52
C ALA A 207 1.93 4.99 -5.77
N LEU A 208 0.65 5.02 -6.19
CA LEU A 208 0.19 5.84 -7.32
C LEU A 208 -0.01 7.32 -6.96
N LEU A 209 0.16 7.70 -5.69
CA LEU A 209 0.10 9.11 -5.30
C LEU A 209 1.23 9.88 -5.98
N ASP A 210 0.83 10.86 -6.79
CA ASP A 210 1.74 11.61 -7.64
C ASP A 210 2.88 12.28 -6.86
N GLY A 211 4.11 11.90 -7.25
CA GLY A 211 5.35 12.44 -6.69
C GLY A 211 5.80 11.79 -5.38
N LEU A 212 5.13 10.75 -4.88
CA LEU A 212 5.54 10.08 -3.65
C LEU A 212 6.88 9.35 -3.83
N ASP A 213 7.10 8.73 -4.98
CA ASP A 213 8.39 8.16 -5.37
C ASP A 213 9.52 9.17 -5.29
N LYS A 214 9.31 10.36 -5.85
CA LYS A 214 10.27 11.45 -5.86
C LYS A 214 10.51 12.05 -4.47
N LEU A 215 9.47 12.11 -3.64
CA LEU A 215 9.62 12.54 -2.26
C LEU A 215 10.50 11.57 -1.47
N ILE A 216 10.25 10.27 -1.58
CA ILE A 216 11.04 9.22 -0.92
C ILE A 216 12.48 9.26 -1.43
N GLU A 217 12.70 9.26 -2.76
CA GLU A 217 14.03 9.34 -3.37
C GLU A 217 14.81 10.58 -2.89
N LYS A 218 14.17 11.74 -2.86
CA LYS A 218 14.79 13.00 -2.41
C LYS A 218 15.22 12.94 -0.94
N GLU A 219 14.37 12.40 -0.08
CA GLU A 219 14.55 12.42 1.36
C GLU A 219 15.47 11.28 1.85
N ILE A 220 15.43 10.12 1.21
CA ILE A 220 16.22 8.92 1.57
C ILE A 220 17.54 8.89 0.80
N LYS A 221 17.63 9.55 -0.37
CA LYS A 221 18.79 9.53 -1.28
C LYS A 221 19.06 8.15 -1.90
N VAL A 222 18.03 7.34 -2.04
CA VAL A 222 18.06 6.04 -2.70
C VAL A 222 17.08 6.08 -3.89
N PRO A 223 17.50 5.62 -5.09
CA PRO A 223 16.59 5.56 -6.24
C PRO A 223 15.30 4.85 -5.89
N THR A 224 14.18 5.46 -6.21
CA THR A 224 12.86 4.93 -5.84
C THR A 224 11.95 4.89 -7.07
N LYS A 225 11.33 3.73 -7.32
CA LYS A 225 10.44 3.51 -8.46
C LYS A 225 9.13 2.87 -8.04
N VAL A 226 8.06 3.21 -8.73
CA VAL A 226 6.77 2.52 -8.62
C VAL A 226 6.81 1.26 -9.49
N ALA A 227 6.27 0.14 -8.98
CA ALA A 227 6.10 -1.08 -9.77
C ALA A 227 5.22 -0.84 -11.00
N GLU A 228 5.33 -1.66 -12.05
CA GLU A 228 4.52 -1.49 -13.27
C GLU A 228 3.01 -1.60 -12.98
N SER A 229 2.62 -2.54 -12.13
CA SER A 229 1.22 -2.80 -11.77
C SER A 229 1.04 -2.77 -10.24
N PRO A 230 1.24 -1.62 -9.58
CA PRO A 230 1.36 -1.59 -8.11
C PRO A 230 0.10 -2.08 -7.38
N LEU A 231 -1.08 -1.93 -7.99
CA LEU A 231 -2.36 -2.42 -7.44
C LEU A 231 -2.48 -3.95 -7.44
N THR A 232 -1.76 -4.66 -8.30
CA THR A 232 -1.89 -6.10 -8.50
C THR A 232 -0.68 -6.90 -8.02
N CYS A 233 0.41 -6.24 -7.60
CA CYS A 233 1.64 -6.92 -7.16
C CYS A 233 1.38 -8.03 -6.14
N VAL A 234 0.58 -7.79 -5.11
CA VAL A 234 0.26 -8.82 -4.10
C VAL A 234 -0.52 -9.99 -4.72
N ALA A 235 -1.47 -9.72 -5.62
CA ALA A 235 -2.24 -10.77 -6.28
C ALA A 235 -1.36 -11.59 -7.25
N GLU A 236 -0.52 -10.93 -8.03
CA GLU A 236 0.42 -11.57 -8.96
C GLU A 236 1.47 -12.41 -8.21
N GLY A 237 2.08 -11.85 -7.16
CA GLY A 237 3.03 -12.56 -6.32
C GLY A 237 2.41 -13.77 -5.61
N THR A 238 1.15 -13.65 -5.17
CA THR A 238 0.37 -14.77 -4.63
C THR A 238 0.26 -15.92 -5.64
N GLY A 239 -0.03 -15.61 -6.90
CA GLY A 239 -0.09 -16.58 -7.99
C GLY A 239 1.27 -17.26 -8.20
N ILE A 240 2.33 -16.47 -8.35
CA ILE A 240 3.70 -16.97 -8.55
C ILE A 240 4.14 -17.93 -7.43
N ILE A 241 3.90 -17.56 -6.17
CA ILE A 241 4.26 -18.42 -5.03
C ILE A 241 3.43 -19.70 -5.05
N LEU A 242 2.12 -19.60 -5.31
CA LEU A 242 1.23 -20.75 -5.30
C LEU A 242 1.60 -21.77 -6.40
N ASP A 243 2.00 -21.29 -7.57
CA ASP A 243 2.43 -22.12 -8.70
C ASP A 243 3.76 -22.83 -8.38
N ASN A 244 4.69 -22.17 -7.67
CA ASN A 244 5.95 -22.76 -7.24
C ASN A 244 5.83 -23.76 -6.06
N LEU A 245 4.66 -23.85 -5.43
CA LEU A 245 4.36 -24.85 -4.38
C LEU A 245 3.80 -26.16 -4.95
N ILE A 246 3.70 -26.28 -6.26
CA ILE A 246 3.29 -27.47 -6.98
C ILE A 246 4.50 -28.30 -7.34
#